data_735ebc7d15dd31cecb775d5fe6496ad1
#
_entry.id   735ebc7d15dd31cecb775d5fe6496ad1
#
_cell.length_a   1.000
_cell.length_b   1.000
_cell.length_c   1.000
_cell.angle_alpha   90.00
_cell.angle_beta   90.00
_cell.angle_gamma   90.00
#
_symmetry.space_group_name_H-M   'P 1'
#
loop_
_entity.id
_entity.type
_entity.pdbx_description
1 polymer ?
#
loop_
_entity_poly.entity_id
_entity_poly.type
_entity_poly.pdbx_seq_one_letter_code
_entity_poly.pdbx_strand_id
1 'polypeptide(L)'
;MHPGRHPLLFQLLNEMDGLAEDADVVFLLTTNRADLLEPALAARPGRVDQAVELTLPDRDARRALFDLYRGDLAMDLSGLDEVLDRTDGVTASFLKELIRRAALFAAERTDDGALDVSAADLTAALDELLDTRNAMTRTLLGAGDPG
;
A
#
# COMPACT_ATOMS: atom_id res chain seq x y z
N MET A 1 18.22 -9.08 26.92
CA MET A 1 16.96 -8.77 26.23
C MET A 1 17.16 -9.14 24.76
N HIS A 2 16.60 -10.23 24.31
CA HIS A 2 16.73 -10.64 22.91
C HIS A 2 15.73 -9.85 22.04
N PRO A 3 16.19 -9.06 21.07
CA PRO A 3 15.31 -8.43 20.10
C PRO A 3 14.73 -9.51 19.18
N GLY A 4 13.49 -9.89 19.34
CA GLY A 4 12.84 -10.87 18.48
C GLY A 4 11.77 -11.73 19.14
N ARG A 5 11.55 -11.60 20.43
CA ARG A 5 10.42 -12.26 21.10
C ARG A 5 9.32 -11.23 21.35
N HIS A 6 8.27 -11.28 20.55
CA HIS A 6 7.01 -10.60 20.83
C HIS A 6 6.08 -11.56 21.56
N PRO A 7 6.01 -11.50 22.92
CA PRO A 7 5.20 -12.43 23.71
C PRO A 7 3.72 -12.39 23.34
N LEU A 8 3.23 -11.20 22.92
CA LEU A 8 1.84 -11.03 22.48
C LEU A 8 1.53 -11.76 21.18
N LEU A 9 2.46 -11.77 20.22
CA LEU A 9 2.30 -12.53 18.96
C LEU A 9 2.23 -14.03 19.23
N PHE A 10 3.12 -14.56 20.05
CA PHE A 10 3.12 -15.98 20.44
C PHE A 10 1.86 -16.35 21.20
N GLN A 11 1.40 -15.49 22.10
CA GLN A 11 0.16 -15.71 22.84
C GLN A 11 -1.04 -15.73 21.89
N LEU A 12 -1.14 -14.77 20.95
CA LEU A 12 -2.19 -14.73 19.95
C LEU A 12 -2.21 -16.01 19.11
N LEU A 13 -1.06 -16.45 18.61
CA LEU A 13 -0.96 -17.68 17.82
C LEU A 13 -1.36 -18.92 18.64
N ASN A 14 -1.04 -18.98 19.94
CA ASN A 14 -1.48 -20.04 20.83
C ASN A 14 -2.99 -20.08 21.01
N GLU A 15 -3.60 -18.93 21.23
CA GLU A 15 -5.07 -18.82 21.37
C GLU A 15 -5.80 -19.21 20.08
N MET A 16 -5.26 -18.83 18.94
CA MET A 16 -5.79 -19.21 17.61
C MET A 16 -5.73 -20.72 17.40
N ASP A 17 -4.65 -21.38 17.81
CA ASP A 17 -4.48 -22.83 17.72
C ASP A 17 -5.55 -23.58 18.53
N GLY A 18 -5.89 -23.09 19.73
CA GLY A 18 -6.91 -23.68 20.59
C GLY A 18 -8.33 -23.55 19.99
N LEU A 19 -8.58 -22.51 19.20
CA LEU A 19 -9.87 -22.28 18.54
C LEU A 19 -10.01 -23.07 17.22
N ALA A 20 -8.91 -23.37 16.55
CA ALA A 20 -8.93 -23.97 15.22
C ALA A 20 -9.18 -25.48 15.20
N GLU A 21 -8.92 -26.19 16.29
CA GLU A 21 -9.04 -27.65 16.36
C GLU A 21 -10.50 -28.15 16.34
N ASP A 22 -11.44 -27.34 16.84
CA ASP A 22 -12.85 -27.75 17.01
C ASP A 22 -13.86 -26.87 16.23
N ALA A 23 -13.43 -25.89 15.45
CA ALA A 23 -14.31 -24.96 14.76
C ALA A 23 -13.92 -24.80 13.28
N ASP A 24 -14.93 -24.70 12.40
CA ASP A 24 -14.77 -24.29 11.01
C ASP A 24 -14.40 -22.79 10.93
N VAL A 25 -13.18 -22.44 11.35
CA VAL A 25 -12.66 -21.07 11.37
C VAL A 25 -11.42 -20.97 10.52
N VAL A 26 -11.38 -19.97 9.65
CA VAL A 26 -10.19 -19.59 8.88
C VAL A 26 -9.66 -18.27 9.45
N PHE A 27 -8.38 -18.25 9.77
CA PHE A 27 -7.66 -17.03 10.22
C PHE A 27 -6.89 -16.42 9.07
N LEU A 28 -7.13 -15.15 8.81
CA LEU A 28 -6.35 -14.32 7.89
C LEU A 28 -5.58 -13.28 8.67
N LEU A 29 -4.26 -13.37 8.64
CA LEU A 29 -3.38 -12.43 9.32
C LEU A 29 -2.60 -11.62 8.30
N THR A 30 -2.41 -10.34 8.59
CA THR A 30 -1.58 -9.45 7.78
C THR A 30 -0.51 -8.81 8.64
N THR A 31 0.67 -8.61 8.07
CA THR A 31 1.77 -7.91 8.72
C THR A 31 2.66 -7.22 7.69
N ASN A 32 3.25 -6.10 8.07
CA ASN A 32 4.34 -5.47 7.33
C ASN A 32 5.73 -5.84 7.88
N ARG A 33 5.79 -6.76 8.84
CA ARG A 33 7.00 -7.19 9.55
C ARG A 33 7.22 -8.70 9.38
N ALA A 34 7.60 -9.12 8.17
CA ALA A 34 7.92 -10.52 7.87
C ALA A 34 9.06 -11.06 8.74
N ASP A 35 10.03 -10.21 9.12
CA ASP A 35 11.13 -10.53 10.02
C ASP A 35 10.68 -10.99 11.42
N LEU A 36 9.54 -10.53 11.88
CA LEU A 36 8.93 -10.95 13.15
C LEU A 36 8.07 -12.20 13.00
N LEU A 37 7.46 -12.37 11.82
CA LEU A 37 6.53 -13.46 11.56
C LEU A 37 7.25 -14.78 11.29
N GLU A 38 8.33 -14.78 10.52
CA GLU A 38 9.06 -15.99 10.14
C GLU A 38 9.52 -16.85 11.35
N PRO A 39 10.15 -16.29 12.40
CA PRO A 39 10.52 -17.09 13.56
C PRO A 39 9.33 -17.68 14.31
N ALA A 40 8.21 -16.94 14.38
CA ALA A 40 7.00 -17.39 15.04
C ALA A 40 6.33 -18.55 14.27
N LEU A 41 6.37 -18.53 12.94
CA LEU A 41 5.84 -19.58 12.08
C LEU A 41 6.76 -20.81 12.03
N ALA A 42 8.08 -20.61 12.00
CA ALA A 42 9.07 -21.69 12.00
C ALA A 42 9.03 -22.52 13.28
N ALA A 43 8.70 -21.91 14.42
CA ALA A 43 8.50 -22.59 15.69
C ALA A 43 7.24 -23.48 15.74
N ARG A 44 6.39 -23.42 14.71
CA ARG A 44 5.08 -24.09 14.69
C ARG A 44 4.81 -24.75 13.34
N PRO A 45 5.56 -25.79 12.96
CA PRO A 45 5.34 -26.49 11.70
C PRO A 45 3.92 -27.08 11.65
N GLY A 46 3.24 -26.85 10.54
CA GLY A 46 1.89 -27.40 10.25
C GLY A 46 0.70 -26.57 10.73
N ARG A 47 0.93 -25.33 11.25
CA ARG A 47 -0.15 -24.48 11.81
C ARG A 47 -0.49 -23.24 11.00
N VAL A 48 0.37 -22.83 10.08
CA VAL A 48 0.06 -21.85 9.03
C VAL A 48 0.14 -22.59 7.71
N ASP A 49 -1.01 -22.73 7.06
CA ASP A 49 -1.11 -23.49 5.83
C ASP A 49 -0.53 -22.74 4.64
N GLN A 50 -0.59 -21.41 4.67
CA GLN A 50 -0.12 -20.59 3.57
C GLN A 50 0.34 -19.21 4.05
N ALA A 51 1.52 -18.80 3.61
CA ALA A 51 2.02 -17.44 3.74
C ALA A 51 2.27 -16.86 2.35
N VAL A 52 1.75 -15.67 2.11
CA VAL A 52 1.87 -14.98 0.82
C VAL A 52 2.51 -13.62 1.06
N GLU A 53 3.60 -13.34 0.35
CA GLU A 53 4.23 -12.03 0.34
C GLU A 53 3.58 -11.16 -0.75
N LEU A 54 3.11 -9.97 -0.35
CA LEU A 54 2.64 -8.94 -1.26
C LEU A 54 3.79 -7.97 -1.53
N THR A 55 4.43 -8.11 -2.68
CA THR A 55 5.51 -7.23 -3.11
C THR A 55 4.97 -5.91 -3.68
N LEU A 56 5.87 -4.92 -3.86
CA LEU A 56 5.50 -3.71 -4.59
C LEU A 56 5.05 -4.06 -6.01
N PRO A 57 3.99 -3.41 -6.51
CA PRO A 57 3.45 -3.72 -7.84
C PRO A 57 4.43 -3.31 -8.93
N ASP A 58 4.62 -4.20 -9.91
CA ASP A 58 5.29 -3.89 -11.16
C ASP A 58 4.43 -2.95 -12.04
N ARG A 59 4.93 -2.58 -13.21
CA ARG A 59 4.24 -1.65 -14.11
C ARG A 59 2.84 -2.14 -14.51
N ASP A 60 2.70 -3.41 -14.85
CA ASP A 60 1.42 -3.99 -15.28
C ASP A 60 0.43 -4.07 -14.11
N ALA A 61 0.91 -4.45 -12.93
CA ALA A 61 0.13 -4.43 -11.71
C ALA A 61 -0.30 -3.01 -11.33
N ARG A 62 0.59 -2.00 -11.47
CA ARG A 62 0.21 -0.59 -11.24
C ARG A 62 -0.87 -0.12 -12.20
N ARG A 63 -0.79 -0.51 -13.46
CA ARG A 63 -1.86 -0.22 -14.44
C ARG A 63 -3.19 -0.83 -14.03
N ALA A 64 -3.18 -2.11 -13.67
CA ALA A 64 -4.39 -2.80 -13.21
C ALA A 64 -4.97 -2.18 -11.91
N LEU A 65 -4.12 -1.79 -10.97
CA LEU A 65 -4.53 -1.09 -9.75
C LEU A 65 -5.10 0.31 -10.06
N PHE A 66 -4.49 1.03 -10.99
CA PHE A 66 -4.98 2.33 -11.43
C PHE A 66 -6.39 2.21 -12.02
N ASP A 67 -6.61 1.25 -12.92
CA ASP A 67 -7.94 0.99 -13.51
C ASP A 67 -8.96 0.57 -12.44
N LEU A 68 -8.56 -0.27 -11.50
CA LEU A 68 -9.40 -0.71 -10.40
C LEU A 68 -9.84 0.47 -9.51
N TYR A 69 -8.90 1.33 -9.12
CA TYR A 69 -9.20 2.46 -8.23
C TYR A 69 -9.91 3.61 -8.94
N ARG A 70 -9.65 3.78 -10.25
CA ARG A 70 -10.40 4.74 -11.06
C ARG A 70 -11.87 4.37 -11.16
N GLY A 71 -12.17 3.08 -11.32
CA GLY A 71 -13.54 2.60 -11.52
C GLY A 71 -14.23 3.34 -12.68
N ASP A 72 -15.42 3.85 -12.44
CA ASP A 72 -16.22 4.58 -13.43
C ASP A 72 -15.91 6.09 -13.51
N LEU A 73 -14.90 6.57 -12.78
CA LEU A 73 -14.51 7.97 -12.80
C LEU A 73 -14.01 8.36 -14.20
N ALA A 74 -14.68 9.35 -14.82
CA ALA A 74 -14.24 9.89 -16.09
C ALA A 74 -12.88 10.56 -15.95
N MET A 75 -11.92 10.12 -16.75
CA MET A 75 -10.53 10.57 -16.64
C MET A 75 -9.82 10.52 -18.00
N ASP A 76 -9.12 11.59 -18.33
CA ASP A 76 -8.22 11.60 -19.48
C ASP A 76 -6.96 10.77 -19.20
N LEU A 77 -6.83 9.67 -19.91
CA LEU A 77 -5.73 8.71 -19.76
C LEU A 77 -4.57 8.95 -20.74
N SER A 78 -4.55 10.05 -21.47
CA SER A 78 -3.49 10.35 -22.44
C SER A 78 -2.08 10.43 -21.83
N GLY A 79 -1.99 10.79 -20.54
CA GLY A 79 -0.75 10.86 -19.77
C GLY A 79 -0.46 9.62 -18.92
N LEU A 80 -1.25 8.54 -19.01
CA LEU A 80 -1.13 7.39 -18.11
C LEU A 80 0.22 6.70 -18.19
N ASP A 81 0.81 6.58 -19.37
CA ASP A 81 2.12 5.93 -19.51
C ASP A 81 3.22 6.69 -18.76
N GLU A 82 3.22 8.01 -18.80
CA GLU A 82 4.13 8.84 -18.00
C GLU A 82 3.89 8.66 -16.50
N VAL A 83 2.64 8.61 -16.08
CA VAL A 83 2.28 8.34 -14.67
C VAL A 83 2.83 6.99 -14.21
N LEU A 84 2.68 5.96 -15.04
CA LEU A 84 3.19 4.62 -14.73
C LEU A 84 4.73 4.60 -14.66
N ASP A 85 5.41 5.33 -15.54
CA ASP A 85 6.88 5.43 -15.51
C ASP A 85 7.37 6.16 -14.25
N ARG A 86 6.66 7.19 -13.81
CA ARG A 86 7.02 8.00 -12.64
C ARG A 86 6.61 7.38 -11.29
N THR A 87 5.82 6.31 -11.30
CA THR A 87 5.34 5.62 -10.10
C THR A 87 6.05 4.30 -9.82
N ASP A 88 7.24 4.10 -10.35
CA ASP A 88 8.04 2.93 -9.98
C ASP A 88 8.38 2.95 -8.49
N GLY A 89 8.21 1.80 -7.82
CA GLY A 89 8.47 1.65 -6.40
C GLY A 89 7.40 2.20 -5.45
N VAL A 90 6.22 2.59 -5.95
CA VAL A 90 5.11 3.02 -5.09
C VAL A 90 4.24 1.84 -4.66
N THR A 91 3.50 2.04 -3.56
CA THR A 91 2.52 1.09 -3.06
C THR A 91 1.17 1.22 -3.78
N ALA A 92 0.31 0.21 -3.63
CA ALA A 92 -1.08 0.30 -4.09
C ALA A 92 -1.83 1.48 -3.45
N SER A 93 -1.58 1.76 -2.18
CA SER A 93 -2.18 2.89 -1.45
C SER A 93 -1.81 4.24 -2.05
N PHE A 94 -0.57 4.38 -2.55
CA PHE A 94 -0.15 5.59 -3.25
C PHE A 94 -0.99 5.84 -4.50
N LEU A 95 -1.24 4.82 -5.30
CA LEU A 95 -2.06 4.94 -6.52
C LEU A 95 -3.51 5.30 -6.20
N LYS A 96 -4.06 4.73 -5.13
CA LYS A 96 -5.41 5.09 -4.65
C LYS A 96 -5.48 6.56 -4.24
N GLU A 97 -4.50 7.05 -3.49
CA GLU A 97 -4.40 8.45 -3.08
C GLU A 97 -4.19 9.38 -4.26
N LEU A 98 -3.40 8.97 -5.27
CA LEU A 98 -3.21 9.73 -6.50
C LEU A 98 -4.53 10.00 -7.22
N ILE A 99 -5.34 8.97 -7.41
CA ILE A 99 -6.64 9.11 -8.06
C ILE A 99 -7.58 9.98 -7.24
N ARG A 100 -7.62 9.77 -5.91
CA ARG A 100 -8.44 10.59 -5.01
C ARG A 100 -8.05 12.07 -5.09
N ARG A 101 -6.77 12.39 -5.11
CA ARG A 101 -6.26 13.76 -5.16
C ARG A 101 -6.50 14.41 -6.53
N ALA A 102 -6.32 13.67 -7.61
CA ALA A 102 -6.66 14.13 -8.95
C ALA A 102 -8.16 14.45 -9.08
N ALA A 103 -9.02 13.62 -8.49
CA ALA A 103 -10.47 13.88 -8.45
C ALA A 103 -10.81 15.14 -7.64
N LEU A 104 -10.11 15.42 -6.55
CA LEU A 104 -10.27 16.67 -5.78
C LEU A 104 -9.90 17.90 -6.62
N PHE A 105 -8.78 17.87 -7.33
CA PHE A 105 -8.39 18.97 -8.22
C PHE A 105 -9.42 19.21 -9.33
N ALA A 106 -9.96 18.14 -9.91
CA ALA A 106 -11.04 18.26 -10.89
C ALA A 106 -12.31 18.88 -10.28
N ALA A 107 -12.67 18.48 -9.05
CA ALA A 107 -13.83 19.02 -8.34
C ALA A 107 -13.67 20.50 -8.00
N GLU A 108 -12.48 20.94 -7.61
CA GLU A 108 -12.17 22.35 -7.33
C GLU A 108 -12.26 23.23 -8.57
N ARG A 109 -12.00 22.67 -9.74
CA ARG A 109 -12.06 23.36 -11.05
C ARG A 109 -13.48 23.45 -11.62
N THR A 110 -14.38 22.57 -11.18
CA THR A 110 -15.72 22.41 -11.78
C THR A 110 -16.78 22.78 -10.76
N ASP A 111 -17.50 23.88 -10.97
CA ASP A 111 -18.52 24.36 -10.04
C ASP A 111 -19.86 23.59 -10.16
N ASP A 112 -20.20 23.07 -11.33
CA ASP A 112 -21.47 22.33 -11.56
C ASP A 112 -21.31 21.36 -12.74
N GLY A 113 -21.33 20.06 -12.47
CA GLY A 113 -21.35 19.07 -13.54
C GLY A 113 -20.77 17.72 -13.16
N ALA A 114 -20.71 16.83 -14.13
CA ALA A 114 -20.06 15.53 -13.97
C ALA A 114 -18.55 15.73 -13.74
N LEU A 115 -18.02 15.03 -12.75
CA LEU A 115 -16.61 15.07 -12.44
C LEU A 115 -15.81 14.43 -13.58
N ASP A 116 -14.95 15.20 -14.22
CA ASP A 116 -14.05 14.76 -15.29
C ASP A 116 -12.62 15.19 -14.96
N VAL A 117 -11.77 14.20 -14.74
CA VAL A 117 -10.37 14.40 -14.35
C VAL A 117 -9.52 14.58 -15.61
N SER A 118 -8.93 15.76 -15.78
CA SER A 118 -8.02 16.02 -16.88
C SER A 118 -6.65 15.39 -16.67
N ALA A 119 -5.89 15.23 -17.75
CA ALA A 119 -4.49 14.81 -17.65
C ALA A 119 -3.65 15.77 -16.79
N ALA A 120 -3.96 17.07 -16.83
CA ALA A 120 -3.30 18.09 -16.00
C ALA A 120 -3.62 17.90 -14.49
N ASP A 121 -4.87 17.58 -14.12
CA ASP A 121 -5.24 17.27 -12.74
C ASP A 121 -4.46 16.06 -12.21
N LEU A 122 -4.33 15.02 -13.03
CA LEU A 122 -3.59 13.82 -12.68
C LEU A 122 -2.10 14.09 -12.51
N THR A 123 -1.50 14.87 -13.42
CA THR A 123 -0.08 15.26 -13.33
C THR A 123 0.19 16.13 -12.11
N ALA A 124 -0.67 17.11 -11.83
CA ALA A 124 -0.52 17.97 -10.65
C ALA A 124 -0.63 17.18 -9.35
N ALA A 125 -1.56 16.23 -9.26
CA ALA A 125 -1.69 15.35 -8.12
C ALA A 125 -0.45 14.47 -7.92
N LEU A 126 0.09 13.93 -9.00
CA LEU A 126 1.31 13.12 -8.96
C LEU A 126 2.51 13.94 -8.51
N ASP A 127 2.71 15.14 -9.03
CA ASP A 127 3.79 16.03 -8.65
C ASP A 127 3.74 16.35 -7.14
N GLU A 128 2.58 16.69 -6.62
CA GLU A 128 2.40 16.98 -5.20
C GLU A 128 2.72 15.77 -4.30
N LEU A 129 2.25 14.58 -4.67
CA LEU A 129 2.51 13.36 -3.90
C LEU A 129 3.97 12.94 -3.94
N LEU A 130 4.63 13.06 -5.09
CA LEU A 130 6.06 12.73 -5.21
C LEU A 130 6.93 13.75 -4.45
N ASP A 131 6.60 15.03 -4.48
CA ASP A 131 7.30 16.06 -3.72
C ASP A 131 7.17 15.84 -2.21
N THR A 132 5.99 15.49 -1.72
CA THR A 132 5.76 15.14 -0.32
C THR A 132 6.58 13.90 0.09
N ARG A 133 6.59 12.86 -0.75
CA ARG A 133 7.38 11.64 -0.51
C ARG A 133 8.88 11.96 -0.44
N ASN A 134 9.38 12.74 -1.38
CA ASN A 134 10.80 13.12 -1.44
C ASN A 134 11.21 14.00 -0.23
N ALA A 135 10.35 14.91 0.21
CA ALA A 135 10.59 15.73 1.39
C ALA A 135 10.66 14.87 2.66
N MET A 136 9.74 13.90 2.84
CA MET A 136 9.77 12.98 3.97
C MET A 136 11.02 12.11 3.96
N THR A 137 11.44 11.60 2.81
CA THR A 137 12.66 10.80 2.67
C THR A 137 13.89 11.61 3.03
N ARG A 138 14.00 12.85 2.57
CA ARG A 138 15.11 13.75 2.91
C ARG A 138 15.17 14.06 4.41
N THR A 139 14.03 14.27 5.05
CA THR A 139 13.95 14.52 6.50
C THR A 139 14.43 13.32 7.28
N LEU A 140 14.04 12.12 6.89
CA LEU A 140 14.47 10.88 7.55
C LEU A 140 15.96 10.61 7.37
N LEU A 141 16.53 10.90 6.20
CA LEU A 141 17.95 10.74 5.92
C LEU A 141 18.80 11.87 6.53
N GLY A 142 18.27 13.09 6.59
CA GLY A 142 18.95 14.26 7.16
C GLY A 142 18.99 14.29 8.70
N ALA A 143 18.13 13.53 9.38
CA ALA A 143 18.17 13.38 10.84
C ALA A 143 19.33 12.48 11.33
N GLY A 144 20.16 11.97 10.42
CA GLY A 144 21.30 11.10 10.72
C GLY A 144 22.66 11.76 10.73
N ASP A 145 22.78 13.08 10.55
CA ASP A 145 24.07 13.79 10.61
C ASP A 145 24.09 14.80 11.76
N PRO A 146 24.58 14.40 12.94
CA PRO A 146 25.03 15.37 13.93
C PRO A 146 26.45 15.79 13.57
N GLY A 147 26.61 16.96 12.94
CA GLY A 147 27.90 17.62 12.81
C GLY A 147 28.52 17.95 14.17
#